data_922793df3176c6103b1eb76d2f0e2e99
#
_entry.id   922793df3176c6103b1eb76d2f0e2e99
#
_cell.length_a   1.000
_cell.length_b   1.000
_cell.length_c   1.000
_cell.angle_alpha   90.00
_cell.angle_beta   90.00
_cell.angle_gamma   90.00
#
_symmetry.space_group_name_H-M   'P 1'
#
loop_
_entity.id
_entity.type
_entity.pdbx_description
1 polymer ?
#
loop_
_entity_poly.entity_id
_entity_poly.type
_entity_poly.pdbx_seq_one_letter_code
_entity_poly.pdbx_strand_id
1 'polypeptide(L)'
;MTHAQLLLRAYARATNMLIAGRRFITSDGELTALLEAFGAQVITPDCAEDTPSTPTGLDVIFDLDEGAFPRPGAITVLAPGGSFQGVYAPDTSVLRGPEDPERIAWARSLMPVTEAAVRRIAHLLPGRRIGLALVLEPKTAALALMLAEAGAEVSVFGHASETRDDVADALRRAGLKVFADSQATPEQEEALAREFLAEDNEYLLDDGSHLIRMAHDPNRAPTALSALRGAAEETTSGLRPLRHFPLRVPVIASNDARSKTLFDNAYGTGQSCWTTILDIIDPAGIGAPIPGMTIGVIGYGDVGKGCARFGRALGGKVSVVELDPVRALQARMDGFTVTPLSEVAARAGMLISATGEPSTIPLSALEALPENAIVTVAGGVVGEVEVEQALAAGWTLSEAGDPHVQRLTDPTGKSLRLLEKGEGINYTAGEGNPIEIMDMSFGVQVAALTELLTRGEELSPGLHNLPHQADDAVSRAALDALRGTSNAQ
;
A
#
# COMPACT_ATOMS: atom_id res chain seq x y z
N MET A 1 -18.18 -16.80 2.00
CA MET A 1 -16.74 -16.89 1.72
C MET A 1 -16.39 -18.35 1.74
N THR A 2 -15.56 -18.75 0.82
CA THR A 2 -15.03 -20.11 0.88
C THR A 2 -14.02 -20.19 2.02
N HIS A 3 -13.76 -21.37 2.53
CA HIS A 3 -12.72 -21.61 3.55
C HIS A 3 -11.36 -21.09 3.07
N ALA A 4 -11.04 -21.26 1.79
CA ALA A 4 -9.83 -20.77 1.16
C ALA A 4 -9.65 -19.23 1.30
N GLN A 5 -10.72 -18.44 1.11
CA GLN A 5 -10.65 -16.99 1.26
C GLN A 5 -10.38 -16.57 2.71
N LEU A 6 -10.92 -17.30 3.70
CA LEU A 6 -10.63 -17.07 5.11
C LEU A 6 -9.15 -17.27 5.44
N LEU A 7 -8.60 -18.38 4.98
CA LEU A 7 -7.18 -18.72 5.23
C LEU A 7 -6.25 -17.72 4.56
N LEU A 8 -6.57 -17.30 3.33
CA LEU A 8 -5.78 -16.28 2.61
C LEU A 8 -5.78 -14.93 3.34
N ARG A 9 -6.96 -14.49 3.83
CA ARG A 9 -7.08 -13.27 4.63
C ARG A 9 -6.30 -13.36 5.94
N ALA A 10 -6.44 -14.48 6.66
CA ALA A 10 -5.72 -14.71 7.90
C ALA A 10 -4.20 -14.60 7.68
N TYR A 11 -3.68 -15.22 6.62
CA TYR A 11 -2.29 -15.10 6.22
C TYR A 11 -1.92 -13.63 5.93
N ALA A 12 -2.63 -12.96 5.05
CA ALA A 12 -2.33 -11.58 4.64
C ALA A 12 -2.35 -10.63 5.84
N ARG A 13 -3.36 -10.72 6.71
CA ARG A 13 -3.49 -9.88 7.92
C ARG A 13 -2.38 -10.16 8.93
N ALA A 14 -2.10 -11.44 9.20
CA ALA A 14 -1.09 -11.81 10.19
C ALA A 14 0.32 -11.41 9.76
N THR A 15 0.65 -11.56 8.49
CA THR A 15 2.01 -11.39 7.98
C THR A 15 2.28 -10.04 7.31
N ASN A 16 1.28 -9.43 6.67
CA ASN A 16 1.40 -8.35 5.69
C ASN A 16 2.41 -8.68 4.57
N MET A 17 2.44 -9.94 4.13
CA MET A 17 3.36 -10.40 3.09
C MET A 17 2.67 -10.53 1.73
N LEU A 18 3.48 -10.41 0.67
CA LEU A 18 3.02 -10.56 -0.70
C LEU A 18 2.62 -12.02 -0.98
N ILE A 19 1.51 -12.20 -1.71
CA ILE A 19 1.05 -13.50 -2.20
C ILE A 19 1.69 -13.82 -3.55
N ALA A 20 1.67 -12.86 -4.48
CA ALA A 20 2.20 -13.05 -5.83
C ALA A 20 3.69 -13.43 -5.83
N GLY A 21 4.06 -14.44 -6.61
CA GLY A 21 5.42 -14.93 -6.74
C GLY A 21 5.93 -15.77 -5.55
N ARG A 22 5.18 -15.84 -4.44
CA ARG A 22 5.54 -16.64 -3.26
C ARG A 22 5.17 -18.10 -3.44
N ARG A 23 5.94 -18.98 -2.81
CA ARG A 23 5.67 -20.41 -2.78
C ARG A 23 4.77 -20.77 -1.58
N PHE A 24 3.69 -21.46 -1.88
CA PHE A 24 2.76 -21.98 -0.90
C PHE A 24 2.69 -23.50 -1.01
N ILE A 25 2.48 -24.16 0.13
CA ILE A 25 2.35 -25.60 0.26
C ILE A 25 0.97 -25.90 0.82
N THR A 26 0.13 -26.57 0.04
CA THR A 26 -1.21 -26.99 0.48
C THR A 26 -1.72 -28.16 -0.36
N SER A 27 -2.59 -28.99 0.24
CA SER A 27 -3.34 -30.04 -0.46
C SER A 27 -4.77 -29.62 -0.83
N ASP A 28 -5.22 -28.42 -0.41
CA ASP A 28 -6.56 -27.92 -0.67
C ASP A 28 -6.68 -27.34 -2.08
N GLY A 29 -7.56 -27.93 -2.90
CA GLY A 29 -7.70 -27.53 -4.32
C GLY A 29 -8.35 -26.16 -4.50
N GLU A 30 -9.24 -25.72 -3.60
CA GLU A 30 -9.86 -24.41 -3.69
C GLU A 30 -8.86 -23.31 -3.32
N LEU A 31 -8.08 -23.54 -2.27
CA LEU A 31 -7.00 -22.63 -1.86
C LEU A 31 -5.91 -22.57 -2.92
N THR A 32 -5.53 -23.70 -3.54
CA THR A 32 -4.60 -23.75 -4.67
C THR A 32 -5.06 -22.85 -5.79
N ALA A 33 -6.30 -23.02 -6.26
CA ALA A 33 -6.84 -22.21 -7.36
C ALA A 33 -6.88 -20.70 -7.03
N LEU A 34 -7.20 -20.36 -5.78
CA LEU A 34 -7.22 -18.98 -5.32
C LEU A 34 -5.82 -18.37 -5.26
N LEU A 35 -4.85 -19.07 -4.68
CA LEU A 35 -3.46 -18.64 -4.58
C LEU A 35 -2.82 -18.43 -5.96
N GLU A 36 -3.02 -19.39 -6.88
CA GLU A 36 -2.53 -19.28 -8.26
C GLU A 36 -3.18 -18.10 -9.00
N ALA A 37 -4.47 -17.84 -8.79
CA ALA A 37 -5.15 -16.67 -9.35
C ALA A 37 -4.59 -15.33 -8.83
N PHE A 38 -4.03 -15.32 -7.61
CA PHE A 38 -3.26 -14.20 -7.04
C PHE A 38 -1.81 -14.16 -7.53
N GLY A 39 -1.36 -15.13 -8.33
CA GLY A 39 -0.01 -15.19 -8.90
C GLY A 39 1.01 -15.91 -8.03
N ALA A 40 0.57 -16.70 -7.06
CA ALA A 40 1.44 -17.54 -6.24
C ALA A 40 1.92 -18.77 -7.01
N GLN A 41 2.98 -19.39 -6.48
CA GLN A 41 3.42 -20.74 -6.85
C GLN A 41 2.90 -21.72 -5.80
N VAL A 42 2.13 -22.72 -6.21
CA VAL A 42 1.58 -23.69 -5.26
C VAL A 42 2.14 -25.08 -5.55
N ILE A 43 2.56 -25.79 -4.49
CA ILE A 43 3.01 -27.18 -4.54
C ILE A 43 2.24 -28.02 -3.53
N THR A 44 2.07 -29.30 -3.82
CA THR A 44 1.48 -30.24 -2.86
C THR A 44 2.53 -30.70 -1.83
N PRO A 45 2.11 -31.08 -0.61
CA PRO A 45 3.06 -31.55 0.43
C PRO A 45 3.95 -32.70 -0.04
N ASP A 46 3.44 -33.65 -0.80
CA ASP A 46 4.18 -34.79 -1.34
C ASP A 46 5.32 -34.39 -2.27
N CYS A 47 5.17 -33.27 -2.98
CA CYS A 47 6.19 -32.73 -3.87
C CYS A 47 7.17 -31.79 -3.15
N ALA A 48 6.85 -31.37 -1.94
CA ALA A 48 7.68 -30.40 -1.20
C ALA A 48 8.99 -31.02 -0.70
N GLU A 49 9.01 -32.33 -0.41
CA GLU A 49 10.20 -33.04 0.04
C GLU A 49 11.26 -33.19 -1.07
N ASP A 50 10.80 -33.34 -2.34
CA ASP A 50 11.68 -33.51 -3.50
C ASP A 50 12.08 -32.19 -4.16
N THR A 51 11.40 -31.11 -3.84
CA THR A 51 11.70 -29.79 -4.40
C THR A 51 12.67 -29.08 -3.47
N PRO A 52 13.89 -28.73 -3.89
CA PRO A 52 14.81 -27.96 -3.06
C PRO A 52 14.04 -26.75 -2.50
N SER A 53 14.19 -26.50 -1.20
CA SER A 53 13.73 -25.24 -0.63
C SER A 53 14.21 -24.14 -1.56
N THR A 54 13.27 -23.45 -2.22
CA THR A 54 13.71 -22.36 -3.09
C THR A 54 14.50 -21.42 -2.20
N PRO A 55 15.60 -20.86 -2.67
CA PRO A 55 16.32 -19.83 -1.95
C PRO A 55 15.49 -18.56 -1.71
N THR A 56 14.23 -18.56 -2.04
CA THR A 56 13.32 -17.45 -2.22
C THR A 56 12.52 -17.07 -0.99
N GLY A 57 13.17 -16.92 0.11
CA GLY A 57 12.43 -16.46 1.28
C GLY A 57 11.58 -17.57 1.92
N LEU A 58 10.76 -17.19 2.86
CA LEU A 58 9.99 -18.11 3.70
C LEU A 58 8.87 -18.78 2.89
N ASP A 59 8.86 -20.11 2.87
CA ASP A 59 7.71 -20.88 2.41
C ASP A 59 6.52 -20.65 3.33
N VAL A 60 5.32 -20.77 2.78
CA VAL A 60 4.08 -20.68 3.53
C VAL A 60 3.35 -22.01 3.43
N ILE A 61 3.12 -22.65 4.56
CA ILE A 61 2.44 -23.92 4.67
C ILE A 61 1.04 -23.68 5.22
N PHE A 62 0.03 -24.11 4.47
CA PHE A 62 -1.33 -24.23 4.96
C PHE A 62 -1.53 -25.67 5.43
N ASP A 63 -1.40 -25.89 6.74
CA ASP A 63 -1.53 -27.23 7.33
C ASP A 63 -2.95 -27.44 7.86
N LEU A 64 -3.70 -28.27 7.14
CA LEU A 64 -5.13 -28.54 7.38
C LEU A 64 -5.37 -29.91 8.01
N ASP A 65 -4.31 -30.68 8.27
CA ASP A 65 -4.39 -32.04 8.80
C ASP A 65 -4.76 -32.06 10.28
N GLU A 66 -5.47 -33.10 10.71
CA GLU A 66 -5.71 -33.33 12.13
C GLU A 66 -4.38 -33.61 12.84
N GLY A 67 -4.08 -32.82 13.90
CA GLY A 67 -2.83 -32.91 14.62
C GLY A 67 -1.68 -32.07 14.02
N ALA A 68 -1.98 -31.20 13.07
CA ALA A 68 -1.02 -30.22 12.55
C ALA A 68 -0.42 -29.35 13.65
N PHE A 69 0.83 -28.94 13.47
CA PHE A 69 1.57 -28.05 14.38
C PHE A 69 2.46 -27.06 13.59
N PRO A 70 2.86 -25.91 14.20
CA PRO A 70 3.72 -24.96 13.53
C PRO A 70 5.06 -25.57 13.11
N ARG A 71 5.49 -25.31 11.87
CA ARG A 71 6.72 -25.91 11.31
C ARG A 71 7.86 -24.89 11.37
N PRO A 72 8.97 -25.22 12.07
CA PRO A 72 10.15 -24.37 12.08
C PRO A 72 10.70 -24.11 10.68
N GLY A 73 11.14 -22.88 10.43
CA GLY A 73 11.72 -22.46 9.15
C GLY A 73 10.73 -22.07 8.06
N ALA A 74 9.42 -22.19 8.33
CA ALA A 74 8.36 -21.76 7.41
C ALA A 74 7.28 -20.97 8.15
N ILE A 75 6.53 -20.13 7.43
CA ILE A 75 5.28 -19.57 7.95
C ILE A 75 4.24 -20.66 7.90
N THR A 76 3.54 -20.90 9.01
CA THR A 76 2.49 -21.92 9.07
C THR A 76 1.13 -21.31 9.35
N VAL A 77 0.16 -21.56 8.47
CA VAL A 77 -1.26 -21.27 8.70
C VAL A 77 -1.91 -22.56 9.14
N LEU A 78 -2.31 -22.63 10.42
CA LEU A 78 -2.95 -23.81 10.99
C LEU A 78 -4.46 -23.72 10.93
N ALA A 79 -5.08 -24.75 10.32
CA ALA A 79 -6.53 -24.88 10.27
C ALA A 79 -6.97 -26.38 10.25
N PRO A 80 -6.63 -27.17 11.28
CA PRO A 80 -6.93 -28.60 11.33
C PRO A 80 -8.43 -28.87 11.25
N GLY A 81 -8.80 -29.81 10.38
CA GLY A 81 -10.21 -30.15 10.15
C GLY A 81 -11.06 -28.96 9.65
N GLY A 82 -10.43 -27.93 9.05
CA GLY A 82 -11.10 -26.72 8.58
C GLY A 82 -11.32 -25.64 9.65
N SER A 83 -10.81 -25.82 10.87
CA SER A 83 -10.93 -24.85 11.96
C SER A 83 -9.66 -24.04 12.08
N PHE A 84 -9.70 -22.74 11.66
CA PHE A 84 -8.56 -21.82 11.78
C PHE A 84 -8.10 -21.69 13.24
N GLN A 85 -6.81 -21.91 13.50
CA GLN A 85 -6.17 -21.80 14.81
C GLN A 85 -5.19 -20.62 14.91
N GLY A 86 -4.49 -20.27 13.85
CA GLY A 86 -3.54 -19.17 13.85
C GLY A 86 -2.55 -19.19 12.71
N VAL A 87 -1.75 -18.12 12.65
CA VAL A 87 -0.59 -17.99 11.77
C VAL A 87 0.67 -17.89 12.61
N TYR A 88 1.69 -18.64 12.24
CA TYR A 88 2.93 -18.80 13.01
C TYR A 88 4.14 -18.42 12.18
N ALA A 89 5.06 -17.72 12.81
CA ALA A 89 6.36 -17.35 12.24
C ALA A 89 7.30 -18.58 12.12
N PRO A 90 8.44 -18.46 11.42
CA PRO A 90 9.42 -19.55 11.27
C PRO A 90 10.04 -20.06 12.58
N ASP A 91 10.03 -19.26 13.65
CA ASP A 91 10.41 -19.65 15.00
C ASP A 91 9.27 -20.28 15.81
N THR A 92 8.12 -20.49 15.17
CA THR A 92 6.88 -21.03 15.75
C THR A 92 6.14 -20.09 16.71
N SER A 93 6.55 -18.84 16.82
CA SER A 93 5.78 -17.83 17.55
C SER A 93 4.50 -17.43 16.78
N VAL A 94 3.46 -17.03 17.52
CA VAL A 94 2.18 -16.60 16.92
C VAL A 94 2.33 -15.20 16.32
N LEU A 95 1.98 -15.06 15.05
CA LEU A 95 1.85 -13.75 14.39
C LEU A 95 0.47 -13.16 14.66
N ARG A 96 0.43 -12.04 15.37
CA ARG A 96 -0.81 -11.35 15.78
C ARG A 96 -1.29 -10.29 14.79
N GLY A 97 -0.53 -10.08 13.72
CA GLY A 97 -0.84 -9.07 12.70
C GLY A 97 -0.57 -7.64 13.15
N PRO A 98 -1.43 -6.69 12.77
CA PRO A 98 -1.20 -5.26 13.05
C PRO A 98 -1.03 -4.92 14.53
N GLU A 99 -1.60 -5.72 15.43
CA GLU A 99 -1.59 -5.48 16.88
C GLU A 99 -0.38 -6.09 17.58
N ASP A 100 0.55 -6.70 16.83
CA ASP A 100 1.74 -7.32 17.39
C ASP A 100 2.74 -6.23 17.86
N PRO A 101 3.17 -6.22 19.13
CA PRO A 101 4.13 -5.24 19.62
C PRO A 101 5.50 -5.31 18.90
N GLU A 102 5.83 -6.45 18.31
CA GLU A 102 7.05 -6.66 17.53
C GLU A 102 6.86 -6.40 16.02
N ARG A 103 5.74 -5.74 15.64
CA ARG A 103 5.36 -5.57 14.22
C ARG A 103 6.41 -4.82 13.40
N ILE A 104 7.10 -3.83 13.97
CA ILE A 104 8.18 -3.09 13.31
C ILE A 104 9.38 -4.02 13.07
N ALA A 105 9.74 -4.83 14.07
CA ALA A 105 10.85 -5.80 13.94
C ALA A 105 10.52 -6.88 12.90
N TRP A 106 9.27 -7.35 12.87
CA TRP A 106 8.77 -8.27 11.84
C TRP A 106 8.91 -7.66 10.45
N ALA A 107 8.40 -6.45 10.23
CA ALA A 107 8.51 -5.76 8.95
C ALA A 107 9.99 -5.61 8.53
N ARG A 108 10.83 -5.11 9.43
CA ARG A 108 12.26 -4.92 9.18
C ARG A 108 12.98 -6.21 8.78
N SER A 109 12.64 -7.34 9.40
CA SER A 109 13.27 -8.64 9.10
C SER A 109 13.02 -9.11 7.65
N LEU A 110 12.03 -8.55 6.99
CA LEU A 110 11.62 -8.86 5.62
C LEU A 110 11.95 -7.73 4.62
N MET A 111 12.82 -6.77 5.02
CA MET A 111 13.22 -5.62 4.20
C MET A 111 14.72 -5.63 3.85
N PRO A 112 15.27 -6.70 3.25
CA PRO A 112 16.69 -6.81 2.94
C PRO A 112 17.16 -5.85 1.84
N VAL A 113 16.30 -5.43 0.91
CA VAL A 113 16.63 -4.50 -0.17
C VAL A 113 16.90 -3.11 0.39
N THR A 114 15.99 -2.62 1.23
CA THR A 114 16.11 -1.35 1.94
C THR A 114 17.33 -1.35 2.85
N GLU A 115 17.52 -2.40 3.63
CA GLU A 115 18.67 -2.52 4.54
C GLU A 115 20.00 -2.49 3.77
N ALA A 116 20.10 -3.23 2.66
CA ALA A 116 21.29 -3.23 1.82
C ALA A 116 21.54 -1.86 1.16
N ALA A 117 20.46 -1.17 0.73
CA ALA A 117 20.55 0.16 0.15
C ALA A 117 21.05 1.19 1.18
N VAL A 118 20.48 1.22 2.38
CA VAL A 118 20.91 2.10 3.48
C VAL A 118 22.36 1.81 3.88
N ARG A 119 22.73 0.54 4.03
CA ARG A 119 24.11 0.14 4.37
C ARG A 119 25.13 0.65 3.34
N ARG A 120 24.77 0.65 2.05
CA ARG A 120 25.64 1.15 0.97
C ARG A 120 25.97 2.63 1.10
N ILE A 121 25.02 3.44 1.57
CA ILE A 121 25.17 4.88 1.74
C ILE A 121 25.48 5.33 3.17
N ALA A 122 25.66 4.39 4.11
CA ALA A 122 25.86 4.69 5.52
C ALA A 122 27.03 5.67 5.78
N HIS A 123 28.03 5.68 4.90
CA HIS A 123 29.16 6.63 4.99
C HIS A 123 28.79 8.07 4.60
N LEU A 124 27.65 8.31 3.95
CA LEU A 124 27.17 9.63 3.53
C LEU A 124 26.14 10.22 4.51
N LEU A 125 25.58 9.41 5.41
CA LEU A 125 24.46 9.76 6.27
C LEU A 125 24.81 10.54 7.57
N PRO A 126 26.00 10.37 8.19
CA PRO A 126 26.28 11.00 9.48
C PRO A 126 26.05 12.52 9.45
N GLY A 127 25.17 12.97 10.36
CA GLY A 127 24.79 14.39 10.51
C GLY A 127 23.91 14.97 9.39
N ARG A 128 23.42 14.14 8.46
CA ARG A 128 22.42 14.58 7.46
C ARG A 128 21.03 14.60 8.08
N ARG A 129 20.32 15.70 7.88
CA ARG A 129 18.94 15.85 8.33
C ARG A 129 17.98 15.37 7.22
N ILE A 130 17.28 14.30 7.49
CA ILE A 130 16.38 13.63 6.54
C ILE A 130 14.97 13.63 7.11
N GLY A 131 14.04 14.25 6.41
CA GLY A 131 12.63 14.22 6.73
C GLY A 131 11.92 13.11 5.94
N LEU A 132 11.15 12.29 6.64
CA LEU A 132 10.26 11.30 6.06
C LEU A 132 8.82 11.78 6.23
N ALA A 133 8.12 11.99 5.13
CA ALA A 133 6.70 12.33 5.10
C ALA A 133 5.96 11.29 4.27
N LEU A 134 5.81 10.11 4.85
CA LEU A 134 5.27 8.89 4.24
C LEU A 134 4.15 8.34 5.14
N VAL A 135 3.32 7.46 4.62
CA VAL A 135 2.35 6.72 5.43
C VAL A 135 3.04 6.13 6.65
N LEU A 136 2.63 6.53 7.86
CA LEU A 136 3.31 6.17 9.11
C LEU A 136 2.81 4.82 9.64
N GLU A 137 3.48 3.77 9.21
CA GLU A 137 3.19 2.38 9.51
C GLU A 137 4.50 1.58 9.75
N PRO A 138 4.46 0.27 10.10
CA PRO A 138 5.66 -0.45 10.54
C PRO A 138 6.84 -0.45 9.57
N LYS A 139 6.60 -0.47 8.26
CA LYS A 139 7.68 -0.50 7.25
C LYS A 139 8.37 0.86 7.13
N THR A 140 7.60 1.95 7.20
CA THR A 140 8.13 3.33 7.28
C THR A 140 8.96 3.51 8.54
N ALA A 141 8.48 2.98 9.68
CA ALA A 141 9.26 3.03 10.92
C ALA A 141 10.57 2.24 10.78
N ALA A 142 10.57 1.09 10.13
CA ALA A 142 11.78 0.32 9.87
C ALA A 142 12.80 1.13 9.03
N LEU A 143 12.35 1.79 7.95
CA LEU A 143 13.20 2.69 7.15
C LEU A 143 13.78 3.84 8.00
N ALA A 144 12.94 4.50 8.81
CA ALA A 144 13.37 5.61 9.67
C ALA A 144 14.46 5.16 10.65
N LEU A 145 14.28 3.99 11.28
CA LEU A 145 15.25 3.42 12.21
C LEU A 145 16.56 3.03 11.50
N MET A 146 16.48 2.41 10.31
CA MET A 146 17.67 2.06 9.52
C MET A 146 18.51 3.29 9.17
N LEU A 147 17.86 4.39 8.75
CA LEU A 147 18.55 5.65 8.42
C LEU A 147 19.17 6.30 9.67
N ALA A 148 18.44 6.30 10.79
CA ALA A 148 18.94 6.85 12.06
C ALA A 148 20.13 6.03 12.61
N GLU A 149 20.05 4.72 12.59
CA GLU A 149 21.15 3.82 12.97
C GLU A 149 22.41 4.00 12.10
N ALA A 150 22.21 4.38 10.84
CA ALA A 150 23.30 4.73 9.92
C ALA A 150 23.87 6.15 10.14
N GLY A 151 23.36 6.89 11.12
CA GLY A 151 23.89 8.18 11.57
C GLY A 151 23.18 9.42 11.01
N ALA A 152 22.06 9.27 10.32
CA ALA A 152 21.22 10.39 9.92
C ALA A 152 20.43 10.95 11.11
N GLU A 153 20.18 12.26 11.09
CA GLU A 153 19.19 12.91 11.96
C GLU A 153 17.84 12.83 11.26
N VAL A 154 16.98 11.90 11.71
CA VAL A 154 15.70 11.61 11.08
C VAL A 154 14.57 12.29 11.81
N SER A 155 13.73 13.01 11.08
CA SER A 155 12.42 13.48 11.51
C SER A 155 11.32 12.81 10.68
N VAL A 156 10.16 12.55 11.29
CA VAL A 156 9.05 11.85 10.65
C VAL A 156 7.78 12.66 10.78
N PHE A 157 7.09 12.87 9.67
CA PHE A 157 5.74 13.42 9.62
C PHE A 157 4.78 12.35 9.10
N GLY A 158 3.55 12.31 9.65
CA GLY A 158 2.45 11.49 9.16
C GLY A 158 1.16 12.29 9.08
N HIS A 159 0.43 12.16 7.96
CA HIS A 159 -0.93 12.68 7.86
C HIS A 159 -1.84 11.98 8.86
N ALA A 160 -2.86 12.65 9.39
CA ALA A 160 -3.73 12.10 10.42
C ALA A 160 -4.40 10.80 9.98
N SER A 161 -4.96 10.75 8.76
CA SER A 161 -5.61 9.56 8.20
C SER A 161 -4.65 8.40 7.87
N GLU A 162 -3.34 8.65 7.87
CA GLU A 162 -2.28 7.71 7.47
C GLU A 162 -1.32 7.40 8.61
N THR A 163 -1.68 7.74 9.84
CA THR A 163 -0.84 7.59 11.03
C THR A 163 -1.32 6.46 11.92
N ARG A 164 -0.43 5.53 12.22
CA ARG A 164 -0.57 4.60 13.33
C ARG A 164 0.13 5.15 14.56
N ASP A 165 -0.65 5.50 15.60
CA ASP A 165 -0.13 6.14 16.82
C ASP A 165 0.82 5.22 17.61
N ASP A 166 0.59 3.90 17.63
CA ASP A 166 1.49 2.94 18.27
C ASP A 166 2.88 2.91 17.61
N VAL A 167 2.93 3.08 16.29
CA VAL A 167 4.17 3.19 15.49
C VAL A 167 4.85 4.53 15.75
N ALA A 168 4.09 5.64 15.74
CA ALA A 168 4.59 6.97 16.08
C ALA A 168 5.24 6.98 17.47
N ASP A 169 4.57 6.38 18.46
CA ASP A 169 5.07 6.26 19.82
C ASP A 169 6.31 5.37 19.93
N ALA A 170 6.39 4.30 19.13
CA ALA A 170 7.59 3.47 19.08
C ALA A 170 8.80 4.25 18.56
N LEU A 171 8.64 5.06 17.52
CA LEU A 171 9.69 5.93 16.99
C LEU A 171 10.09 7.03 17.98
N ARG A 172 9.13 7.66 18.70
CA ARG A 172 9.41 8.61 19.77
C ARG A 172 10.23 7.96 20.90
N ARG A 173 9.86 6.75 21.31
CA ARG A 173 10.64 5.98 22.32
C ARG A 173 12.05 5.64 21.83
N ALA A 174 12.24 5.44 20.54
CA ALA A 174 13.55 5.25 19.92
C ALA A 174 14.36 6.55 19.78
N GLY A 175 13.80 7.70 20.16
CA GLY A 175 14.47 8.99 20.18
C GLY A 175 14.35 9.81 18.89
N LEU A 176 13.51 9.39 17.95
CA LEU A 176 13.25 10.17 16.73
C LEU A 176 12.24 11.30 17.00
N LYS A 177 12.34 12.36 16.22
CA LYS A 177 11.37 13.45 16.21
C LYS A 177 10.19 13.03 15.33
N VAL A 178 8.98 12.95 15.90
CA VAL A 178 7.77 12.48 15.20
C VAL A 178 6.65 13.49 15.34
N PHE A 179 6.19 13.99 14.21
CA PHE A 179 5.14 15.00 14.03
C PHE A 179 3.91 14.32 13.41
N ALA A 180 3.19 13.53 14.19
CA ALA A 180 2.06 12.76 13.72
C ALA A 180 1.09 12.49 14.88
N ASP A 181 -0.22 12.55 14.59
CA ASP A 181 -1.33 12.26 15.50
C ASP A 181 -2.54 11.87 14.64
N SER A 182 -3.04 10.65 14.80
CA SER A 182 -4.18 10.14 14.00
C SER A 182 -5.49 10.89 14.29
N GLN A 183 -5.56 11.62 15.40
CA GLN A 183 -6.74 12.38 15.81
C GLN A 183 -6.60 13.89 15.54
N ALA A 184 -5.52 14.32 14.86
CA ALA A 184 -5.29 15.72 14.57
C ALA A 184 -6.40 16.30 13.69
N THR A 185 -6.91 17.49 14.07
CA THR A 185 -7.75 18.26 13.14
C THR A 185 -6.90 18.81 12.00
N PRO A 186 -7.50 19.26 10.87
CA PRO A 186 -6.74 19.86 9.77
C PRO A 186 -5.82 21.00 10.19
N GLU A 187 -6.24 21.82 11.17
CA GLU A 187 -5.44 22.93 11.71
C GLU A 187 -4.27 22.41 12.56
N GLN A 188 -4.46 21.33 13.31
CA GLN A 188 -3.41 20.69 14.09
C GLN A 188 -2.41 19.98 13.20
N GLU A 189 -2.87 19.28 12.16
CA GLU A 189 -2.02 18.65 11.17
C GLU A 189 -1.16 19.69 10.42
N GLU A 190 -1.75 20.82 10.03
CA GLU A 190 -1.00 21.94 9.44
C GLU A 190 0.08 22.48 10.40
N ALA A 191 -0.20 22.53 11.70
CA ALA A 191 0.79 22.94 12.71
C ALA A 191 1.93 21.92 12.82
N LEU A 192 1.63 20.63 12.89
CA LEU A 192 2.62 19.54 12.89
C LEU A 192 3.50 19.56 11.64
N ALA A 193 2.91 19.82 10.47
CA ALA A 193 3.65 19.97 9.22
C ALA A 193 4.64 21.15 9.24
N ARG A 194 4.23 22.27 9.84
CA ARG A 194 5.12 23.43 10.03
C ARG A 194 6.26 23.13 10.99
N GLU A 195 5.98 22.47 12.10
CA GLU A 195 7.00 22.05 13.07
C GLU A 195 8.00 21.08 12.45
N PHE A 196 7.52 20.09 11.68
CA PHE A 196 8.38 19.17 10.93
C PHE A 196 9.27 19.89 9.91
N LEU A 197 8.72 20.84 9.16
CA LEU A 197 9.51 21.61 8.18
C LEU A 197 10.48 22.61 8.85
N ALA A 198 10.25 22.98 10.12
CA ALA A 198 11.17 23.81 10.90
C ALA A 198 12.39 23.04 11.45
N GLU A 199 12.45 21.72 11.27
CA GLU A 199 13.61 20.88 11.61
C GLU A 199 14.79 21.07 10.63
N ASP A 200 14.66 21.97 9.67
CA ASP A 200 15.71 22.26 8.66
C ASP A 200 16.19 21.03 7.90
N ASN A 201 15.28 20.15 7.52
CA ASN A 201 15.57 18.95 6.74
C ASN A 201 16.33 19.27 5.46
N GLU A 202 17.48 18.64 5.24
CA GLU A 202 18.28 18.77 4.02
C GLU A 202 17.67 17.99 2.86
N TYR A 203 17.02 16.87 3.17
CA TYR A 203 16.36 16.01 2.18
C TYR A 203 14.99 15.58 2.69
N LEU A 204 14.00 15.54 1.78
CA LEU A 204 12.65 15.06 2.06
C LEU A 204 12.36 13.80 1.21
N LEU A 205 11.86 12.76 1.85
CA LEU A 205 11.17 11.65 1.19
C LEU A 205 9.69 11.83 1.45
N ASP A 206 8.93 12.18 0.41
CA ASP A 206 7.54 12.66 0.54
C ASP A 206 6.58 11.76 -0.24
N ASP A 207 5.38 11.60 0.28
CA ASP A 207 4.23 10.98 -0.35
C ASP A 207 3.12 12.03 -0.58
N GLY A 208 2.66 12.16 -1.83
CA GLY A 208 1.65 13.15 -2.20
C GLY A 208 2.17 14.57 -2.41
N SER A 209 3.46 14.79 -2.28
CA SER A 209 4.17 16.06 -2.47
C SER A 209 3.67 17.24 -1.60
N HIS A 210 2.94 16.92 -0.52
CA HIS A 210 2.37 17.95 0.35
C HIS A 210 3.47 18.78 1.03
N LEU A 211 4.47 18.12 1.62
CA LEU A 211 5.55 18.75 2.34
C LEU A 211 6.56 19.41 1.37
N ILE A 212 6.82 18.79 0.22
CA ILE A 212 7.64 19.42 -0.83
C ILE A 212 7.03 20.77 -1.25
N ARG A 213 5.74 20.80 -1.58
CA ARG A 213 5.05 22.03 -1.99
C ARG A 213 4.96 23.06 -0.85
N MET A 214 4.68 22.60 0.37
CA MET A 214 4.62 23.44 1.55
C MET A 214 5.98 24.08 1.86
N ALA A 215 7.08 23.34 1.72
CA ALA A 215 8.43 23.87 1.91
C ALA A 215 8.79 25.01 0.92
N HIS A 216 8.12 25.07 -0.22
CA HIS A 216 8.30 26.15 -1.21
C HIS A 216 7.41 27.39 -0.94
N ASP A 217 6.50 27.33 0.02
CA ASP A 217 5.64 28.45 0.40
C ASP A 217 6.22 29.18 1.63
N PRO A 218 6.79 30.40 1.44
CA PRO A 218 7.41 31.14 2.53
C PRO A 218 6.40 31.62 3.60
N ASN A 219 5.09 31.61 3.30
CA ASN A 219 4.05 31.95 4.27
C ASN A 219 3.74 30.78 5.20
N ARG A 220 3.94 29.54 4.73
CA ARG A 220 3.66 28.32 5.47
C ARG A 220 4.91 27.75 6.16
N ALA A 221 6.07 27.78 5.45
CA ALA A 221 7.34 27.23 5.95
C ALA A 221 8.51 28.18 5.59
N PRO A 222 8.70 29.30 6.33
CA PRO A 222 9.60 30.38 5.94
C PRO A 222 11.09 30.01 5.88
N THR A 223 11.52 28.98 6.64
CA THR A 223 12.93 28.57 6.72
C THR A 223 13.23 27.29 5.93
N ALA A 224 12.23 26.44 5.65
CA ALA A 224 12.40 25.09 5.11
C ALA A 224 13.22 25.06 3.82
N LEU A 225 12.90 25.94 2.86
CA LEU A 225 13.57 25.98 1.56
C LEU A 225 15.05 26.36 1.66
N SER A 226 15.47 27.08 2.69
CA SER A 226 16.88 27.48 2.86
C SER A 226 17.78 26.32 3.27
N ALA A 227 17.22 25.32 3.96
CA ALA A 227 17.94 24.11 4.35
C ALA A 227 17.81 23.00 3.30
N LEU A 228 16.67 22.94 2.60
CA LEU A 228 16.34 21.87 1.67
C LEU A 228 17.28 21.87 0.45
N ARG A 229 17.94 20.73 0.21
CA ARG A 229 18.84 20.48 -0.91
C ARG A 229 18.23 19.62 -2.00
N GLY A 230 17.20 18.83 -1.66
CA GLY A 230 16.48 17.98 -2.61
C GLY A 230 15.40 17.16 -1.95
N ALA A 231 14.55 16.55 -2.78
CA ALA A 231 13.48 15.69 -2.32
C ALA A 231 13.25 14.50 -3.26
N ALA A 232 12.53 13.50 -2.81
CA ALA A 232 12.02 12.41 -3.63
C ALA A 232 10.51 12.25 -3.40
N GLU A 233 9.76 12.04 -4.48
CA GLU A 233 8.31 11.87 -4.43
C GLU A 233 7.91 10.44 -4.78
N GLU A 234 7.15 9.80 -3.88
CA GLU A 234 6.83 8.38 -3.94
C GLU A 234 5.65 8.03 -4.84
N THR A 235 4.69 8.96 -5.04
CA THR A 235 3.39 8.61 -5.59
C THR A 235 3.07 9.27 -6.92
N THR A 236 2.22 8.62 -7.71
CA THR A 236 1.68 9.19 -8.95
C THR A 236 0.88 10.46 -8.68
N SER A 237 0.08 10.48 -7.59
CA SER A 237 -0.74 11.62 -7.18
C SER A 237 0.12 12.83 -6.81
N GLY A 238 1.23 12.61 -6.14
CA GLY A 238 2.17 13.65 -5.77
C GLY A 238 3.01 14.19 -6.95
N LEU A 239 3.37 13.35 -7.91
CA LEU A 239 4.10 13.79 -9.09
C LEU A 239 3.28 14.70 -10.02
N ARG A 240 1.96 14.49 -10.12
CA ARG A 240 1.10 15.29 -10.99
C ARG A 240 1.20 16.79 -10.74
N PRO A 241 0.96 17.29 -9.51
CA PRO A 241 1.12 18.72 -9.22
C PRO A 241 2.55 19.20 -9.41
N LEU A 242 3.57 18.38 -9.13
CA LEU A 242 4.97 18.76 -9.25
C LEU A 242 5.41 19.01 -10.71
N ARG A 243 4.76 18.39 -11.70
CA ARG A 243 5.10 18.58 -13.13
C ARG A 243 4.98 20.02 -13.60
N HIS A 244 4.14 20.83 -12.93
CA HIS A 244 3.90 22.23 -13.26
C HIS A 244 4.25 23.19 -12.11
N PHE A 245 4.75 22.64 -10.99
CA PHE A 245 5.10 23.41 -9.81
C PHE A 245 6.49 24.04 -9.97
N PRO A 246 6.69 25.32 -9.55
CA PRO A 246 7.98 26.01 -9.68
C PRO A 246 8.99 25.52 -8.62
N LEU A 247 9.51 24.31 -8.80
CA LEU A 247 10.50 23.71 -7.91
C LEU A 247 11.77 24.54 -7.87
N ARG A 248 12.33 24.75 -6.67
CA ARG A 248 13.59 25.48 -6.41
C ARG A 248 14.73 24.57 -5.98
N VAL A 249 14.46 23.30 -5.82
CA VAL A 249 15.42 22.23 -5.53
C VAL A 249 15.21 21.08 -6.51
N PRO A 250 16.19 20.18 -6.71
CA PRO A 250 15.97 18.95 -7.45
C PRO A 250 15.02 18.03 -6.69
N VAL A 251 14.06 17.43 -7.41
CA VAL A 251 13.13 16.42 -6.89
C VAL A 251 13.22 15.18 -7.77
N ILE A 252 13.46 14.03 -7.16
CA ILE A 252 13.50 12.75 -7.89
C ILE A 252 12.10 12.15 -7.92
N ALA A 253 11.61 11.80 -9.12
CA ALA A 253 10.35 11.11 -9.34
C ALA A 253 10.53 9.60 -9.04
N SER A 254 10.55 9.23 -7.76
CA SER A 254 10.72 7.84 -7.33
C SER A 254 9.58 6.94 -7.83
N ASN A 255 8.34 7.45 -7.86
CA ASN A 255 7.20 6.72 -8.40
C ASN A 255 7.41 6.23 -9.84
N ASP A 256 8.11 7.02 -10.67
CA ASP A 256 8.28 6.71 -12.10
C ASP A 256 9.39 5.66 -12.34
N ALA A 257 10.11 5.22 -11.29
CA ALA A 257 11.00 4.08 -11.34
C ALA A 257 10.20 2.79 -11.65
N ARG A 258 10.68 1.97 -12.58
CA ARG A 258 9.99 0.74 -13.00
C ARG A 258 9.89 -0.29 -11.88
N SER A 259 10.92 -0.39 -11.03
CA SER A 259 10.92 -1.25 -9.87
C SER A 259 9.94 -0.80 -8.77
N LYS A 260 9.43 0.43 -8.84
CA LYS A 260 8.36 0.91 -7.97
C LYS A 260 7.00 0.74 -8.65
N THR A 261 6.74 1.43 -9.74
CA THR A 261 5.40 1.55 -10.30
C THR A 261 4.80 0.23 -10.80
N LEU A 262 5.63 -0.66 -11.38
CA LEU A 262 5.15 -1.96 -11.88
C LEU A 262 4.82 -2.97 -10.77
N PHE A 263 5.35 -2.78 -9.57
CA PHE A 263 5.16 -3.70 -8.45
C PHE A 263 4.27 -3.12 -7.36
N ASP A 264 4.60 -1.95 -6.85
CA ASP A 264 3.86 -1.30 -5.76
C ASP A 264 2.42 -1.00 -6.18
N ASN A 265 2.25 -0.28 -7.27
CA ASN A 265 0.92 0.13 -7.71
C ASN A 265 0.06 -1.05 -8.19
N ALA A 266 0.65 -2.06 -8.87
CA ALA A 266 -0.12 -3.16 -9.46
C ALA A 266 -0.33 -4.34 -8.50
N TYR A 267 0.72 -4.80 -7.84
CA TYR A 267 0.64 -5.98 -6.95
C TYR A 267 0.35 -5.56 -5.51
N GLY A 268 1.08 -4.57 -4.99
CA GLY A 268 0.93 -4.10 -3.62
C GLY A 268 -0.45 -3.54 -3.35
N THR A 269 -0.80 -2.44 -4.03
CA THR A 269 -2.09 -1.76 -3.84
C THR A 269 -3.26 -2.67 -4.23
N GLY A 270 -3.12 -3.46 -5.29
CA GLY A 270 -4.16 -4.42 -5.68
C GLY A 270 -4.45 -5.44 -4.59
N GLN A 271 -3.42 -6.06 -3.98
CA GLN A 271 -3.59 -7.01 -2.89
C GLN A 271 -4.13 -6.33 -1.63
N SER A 272 -3.49 -5.25 -1.18
CA SER A 272 -3.84 -4.58 0.08
C SER A 272 -5.26 -4.03 0.06
N CYS A 273 -5.71 -3.41 -1.04
CA CYS A 273 -7.09 -2.97 -1.17
C CYS A 273 -8.08 -4.12 -1.02
N TRP A 274 -7.86 -5.25 -1.73
CA TRP A 274 -8.80 -6.36 -1.64
C TRP A 274 -8.80 -7.07 -0.30
N THR A 275 -7.66 -7.26 0.34
CA THR A 275 -7.62 -7.85 1.69
C THR A 275 -8.33 -6.96 2.69
N THR A 276 -8.13 -5.63 2.63
CA THR A 276 -8.81 -4.66 3.51
C THR A 276 -10.32 -4.60 3.21
N ILE A 277 -10.72 -4.55 1.93
CA ILE A 277 -12.16 -4.61 1.57
C ILE A 277 -12.81 -5.84 2.19
N LEU A 278 -12.20 -7.01 2.04
CA LEU A 278 -12.75 -8.25 2.59
C LEU A 278 -12.85 -8.21 4.13
N ASP A 279 -11.89 -7.62 4.81
CA ASP A 279 -11.91 -7.49 6.26
C ASP A 279 -13.05 -6.58 6.74
N ILE A 280 -13.35 -5.51 6.02
CA ILE A 280 -14.43 -4.59 6.35
C ILE A 280 -15.82 -5.17 6.02
N ILE A 281 -15.99 -5.73 4.82
CA ILE A 281 -17.34 -6.17 4.39
C ILE A 281 -17.77 -7.50 5.00
N ASP A 282 -16.84 -8.25 5.57
CA ASP A 282 -17.08 -9.55 6.19
C ASP A 282 -16.17 -9.78 7.41
N PRO A 283 -16.26 -8.96 8.45
CA PRO A 283 -15.37 -9.03 9.62
C PRO A 283 -15.47 -10.36 10.35
N ALA A 284 -16.63 -11.01 10.32
CA ALA A 284 -16.85 -12.33 10.96
C ALA A 284 -16.34 -13.51 10.11
N GLY A 285 -15.91 -13.26 8.87
CA GLY A 285 -15.44 -14.32 7.99
C GLY A 285 -16.49 -15.36 7.56
N ILE A 286 -17.77 -14.97 7.55
CA ILE A 286 -18.88 -15.88 7.25
C ILE A 286 -19.31 -15.91 5.79
N GLY A 287 -18.83 -14.97 4.97
CA GLY A 287 -19.06 -14.98 3.54
C GLY A 287 -19.19 -13.63 2.88
N ALA A 288 -18.06 -13.07 2.38
CA ALA A 288 -18.13 -11.91 1.52
C ALA A 288 -18.82 -12.27 0.19
N PRO A 289 -19.79 -11.46 -0.27
CA PRO A 289 -20.58 -11.77 -1.46
C PRO A 289 -19.85 -11.39 -2.76
N ILE A 290 -18.53 -11.66 -2.85
CA ILE A 290 -17.71 -11.31 -4.03
C ILE A 290 -17.95 -12.27 -5.21
N PRO A 291 -18.01 -13.60 -5.02
CA PRO A 291 -18.25 -14.50 -6.15
C PRO A 291 -19.57 -14.16 -6.87
N GLY A 292 -19.45 -13.87 -8.18
CA GLY A 292 -20.57 -13.48 -9.03
C GLY A 292 -21.02 -12.03 -8.94
N MET A 293 -20.52 -11.25 -7.99
CA MET A 293 -20.81 -9.81 -7.87
C MET A 293 -20.29 -9.05 -9.10
N THR A 294 -21.09 -8.13 -9.63
CA THR A 294 -20.62 -7.17 -10.63
C THR A 294 -19.80 -6.09 -9.95
N ILE A 295 -18.57 -5.93 -10.39
CA ILE A 295 -17.61 -4.97 -9.85
C ILE A 295 -17.19 -4.02 -10.96
N GLY A 296 -17.36 -2.72 -10.76
CA GLY A 296 -16.83 -1.68 -11.63
C GLY A 296 -15.49 -1.19 -11.10
N VAL A 297 -14.41 -1.34 -11.89
CA VAL A 297 -13.10 -0.74 -11.60
C VAL A 297 -12.93 0.46 -12.52
N ILE A 298 -12.82 1.64 -11.93
CA ILE A 298 -12.67 2.91 -12.65
C ILE A 298 -11.20 3.27 -12.70
N GLY A 299 -10.66 3.39 -13.92
CA GLY A 299 -9.24 3.50 -14.21
C GLY A 299 -8.57 2.14 -14.46
N TYR A 300 -7.68 2.09 -15.47
CA TYR A 300 -6.88 0.91 -15.79
C TYR A 300 -5.38 1.25 -15.88
N GLY A 301 -4.94 2.15 -14.99
CA GLY A 301 -3.53 2.34 -14.63
C GLY A 301 -3.02 1.14 -13.83
N ASP A 302 -1.84 1.22 -13.26
CA ASP A 302 -1.26 0.06 -12.57
C ASP A 302 -2.08 -0.36 -11.35
N VAL A 303 -2.59 0.58 -10.55
CA VAL A 303 -3.52 0.28 -9.44
C VAL A 303 -4.79 -0.42 -9.95
N GLY A 304 -5.43 0.15 -10.98
CA GLY A 304 -6.66 -0.42 -11.56
C GLY A 304 -6.47 -1.83 -12.14
N LYS A 305 -5.30 -2.11 -12.75
CA LYS A 305 -4.92 -3.47 -13.21
C LYS A 305 -4.86 -4.45 -12.03
N GLY A 306 -4.27 -4.03 -10.92
CA GLY A 306 -4.22 -4.82 -9.70
C GLY A 306 -5.62 -5.11 -9.15
N CYS A 307 -6.43 -4.06 -8.95
CA CYS A 307 -7.80 -4.19 -8.46
C CYS A 307 -8.66 -5.10 -9.35
N ALA A 308 -8.56 -4.95 -10.67
CA ALA A 308 -9.31 -5.78 -11.61
C ALA A 308 -8.88 -7.26 -11.55
N ARG A 309 -7.56 -7.53 -11.50
CA ARG A 309 -7.00 -8.88 -11.43
C ARG A 309 -7.45 -9.61 -10.17
N PHE A 310 -7.27 -8.99 -9.01
CA PHE A 310 -7.60 -9.64 -7.74
C PHE A 310 -9.12 -9.74 -7.52
N GLY A 311 -9.91 -8.74 -7.97
CA GLY A 311 -11.37 -8.86 -7.95
C GLY A 311 -11.89 -10.04 -8.78
N ARG A 312 -11.28 -10.28 -9.95
CA ARG A 312 -11.57 -11.48 -10.76
C ARG A 312 -11.12 -12.76 -10.09
N ALA A 313 -9.94 -12.78 -9.47
CA ALA A 313 -9.42 -13.93 -8.73
C ALA A 313 -10.35 -14.36 -7.57
N LEU A 314 -10.99 -13.38 -6.93
CA LEU A 314 -12.01 -13.60 -5.89
C LEU A 314 -13.38 -14.03 -6.44
N GLY A 315 -13.50 -14.25 -7.77
CA GLY A 315 -14.73 -14.68 -8.41
C GLY A 315 -15.70 -13.56 -8.80
N GLY A 316 -15.29 -12.30 -8.71
CA GLY A 316 -16.07 -11.15 -9.14
C GLY A 316 -16.17 -11.03 -10.67
N LYS A 317 -17.31 -10.53 -11.16
CA LYS A 317 -17.53 -10.16 -12.57
C LYS A 317 -17.06 -8.73 -12.78
N VAL A 318 -15.76 -8.58 -13.12
CA VAL A 318 -15.14 -7.27 -13.22
C VAL A 318 -15.41 -6.62 -14.58
N SER A 319 -15.88 -5.38 -14.56
CA SER A 319 -15.95 -4.46 -15.69
C SER A 319 -15.04 -3.26 -15.43
N VAL A 320 -14.29 -2.86 -16.44
CA VAL A 320 -13.35 -1.73 -16.39
C VAL A 320 -13.98 -0.51 -17.05
N VAL A 321 -13.85 0.65 -16.42
CA VAL A 321 -14.16 1.96 -16.97
C VAL A 321 -12.84 2.69 -17.20
N GLU A 322 -12.53 3.04 -18.46
CA GLU A 322 -11.26 3.71 -18.79
C GLU A 322 -11.48 4.70 -19.93
N LEU A 323 -10.90 5.90 -19.79
CA LEU A 323 -10.99 6.98 -20.77
C LEU A 323 -9.86 6.95 -21.79
N ASP A 324 -8.66 6.49 -21.38
CA ASP A 324 -7.54 6.34 -22.28
C ASP A 324 -7.77 5.13 -23.20
N PRO A 325 -7.85 5.32 -24.52
CA PRO A 325 -8.16 4.23 -25.45
C PRO A 325 -7.09 3.14 -25.49
N VAL A 326 -5.83 3.44 -25.18
CA VAL A 326 -4.74 2.46 -25.12
C VAL A 326 -4.91 1.56 -23.91
N ARG A 327 -5.18 2.13 -22.74
CA ARG A 327 -5.44 1.38 -21.50
C ARG A 327 -6.76 0.59 -21.59
N ALA A 328 -7.80 1.17 -22.19
CA ALA A 328 -9.06 0.49 -22.44
C ALA A 328 -8.85 -0.75 -23.35
N LEU A 329 -8.05 -0.60 -24.41
CA LEU A 329 -7.67 -1.72 -25.29
C LEU A 329 -6.85 -2.77 -24.52
N GLN A 330 -5.92 -2.36 -23.67
CA GLN A 330 -5.16 -3.27 -22.82
C GLN A 330 -6.09 -4.05 -21.88
N ALA A 331 -7.03 -3.38 -21.18
CA ALA A 331 -8.01 -4.06 -20.33
C ALA A 331 -8.79 -5.13 -21.09
N ARG A 332 -9.16 -4.84 -22.34
CA ARG A 332 -9.84 -5.81 -23.19
C ARG A 332 -8.96 -7.00 -23.56
N MET A 333 -7.68 -6.78 -23.87
CA MET A 333 -6.72 -7.85 -24.15
C MET A 333 -6.43 -8.72 -22.92
N ASP A 334 -6.48 -8.12 -21.71
CA ASP A 334 -6.35 -8.82 -20.44
C ASP A 334 -7.65 -9.59 -20.06
N GLY A 335 -8.67 -9.56 -20.93
CA GLY A 335 -9.90 -10.34 -20.81
C GLY A 335 -10.98 -9.70 -19.93
N PHE A 336 -10.91 -8.39 -19.70
CA PHE A 336 -11.96 -7.64 -18.98
C PHE A 336 -12.99 -7.06 -19.95
N THR A 337 -14.23 -6.92 -19.46
CA THR A 337 -15.25 -6.11 -20.14
C THR A 337 -14.91 -4.65 -19.92
N VAL A 338 -14.84 -3.87 -21.01
CA VAL A 338 -14.71 -2.40 -20.95
C VAL A 338 -16.06 -1.80 -21.29
N THR A 339 -16.57 -0.94 -20.42
CA THR A 339 -17.92 -0.37 -20.53
C THR A 339 -17.97 1.04 -19.94
N PRO A 340 -18.90 1.91 -20.41
CA PRO A 340 -19.12 3.23 -19.79
C PRO A 340 -19.54 3.12 -18.30
N LEU A 341 -19.17 4.13 -17.51
CA LEU A 341 -19.52 4.18 -16.08
C LEU A 341 -21.01 4.05 -15.83
N SER A 342 -21.85 4.73 -16.63
CA SER A 342 -23.31 4.68 -16.50
C SER A 342 -23.90 3.28 -16.64
N GLU A 343 -23.29 2.44 -17.49
CA GLU A 343 -23.76 1.06 -17.68
C GLU A 343 -23.36 0.15 -16.52
N VAL A 344 -22.13 0.28 -16.01
CA VAL A 344 -21.69 -0.55 -14.89
C VAL A 344 -22.32 -0.11 -13.58
N ALA A 345 -22.46 1.19 -13.32
CA ALA A 345 -23.08 1.72 -12.11
C ALA A 345 -24.51 1.20 -11.91
N ALA A 346 -25.31 1.12 -12.97
CA ALA A 346 -26.69 0.63 -12.89
C ALA A 346 -26.85 -0.82 -12.37
N ARG A 347 -25.76 -1.61 -12.33
CA ARG A 347 -25.79 -3.03 -11.94
C ARG A 347 -24.68 -3.45 -10.99
N ALA A 348 -23.77 -2.54 -10.63
CA ALA A 348 -22.63 -2.86 -9.80
C ALA A 348 -23.04 -3.10 -8.34
N GLY A 349 -22.61 -4.21 -7.76
CA GLY A 349 -22.60 -4.42 -6.32
C GLY A 349 -21.45 -3.68 -5.64
N MET A 350 -20.42 -3.29 -6.43
CA MET A 350 -19.27 -2.53 -5.95
C MET A 350 -18.68 -1.65 -7.05
N LEU A 351 -18.35 -0.39 -6.74
CA LEU A 351 -17.47 0.47 -7.52
C LEU A 351 -16.16 0.72 -6.78
N ILE A 352 -15.05 0.56 -7.48
CA ILE A 352 -13.70 0.85 -6.97
C ILE A 352 -13.10 1.91 -7.89
N SER A 353 -12.83 3.12 -7.37
CA SER A 353 -12.02 4.08 -8.09
C SER A 353 -10.53 3.81 -7.87
N ALA A 354 -9.75 3.85 -8.94
CA ALA A 354 -8.31 3.60 -8.97
C ALA A 354 -7.60 4.60 -9.90
N THR A 355 -8.07 5.85 -9.91
CA THR A 355 -7.63 6.85 -10.88
C THR A 355 -6.65 7.86 -10.31
N GLY A 356 -6.76 8.16 -9.01
CA GLY A 356 -6.08 9.28 -8.38
C GLY A 356 -6.53 10.63 -8.95
N GLU A 357 -7.77 10.75 -9.43
CA GLU A 357 -8.38 11.98 -9.96
C GLU A 357 -9.70 12.28 -9.26
N PRO A 358 -9.98 13.53 -8.88
CA PRO A 358 -11.24 13.90 -8.27
C PRO A 358 -12.45 13.61 -9.18
N SER A 359 -13.62 13.42 -8.56
CA SER A 359 -14.93 13.29 -9.22
C SER A 359 -15.04 12.12 -10.22
N THR A 360 -14.30 11.05 -10.04
CA THR A 360 -14.36 9.86 -10.92
C THR A 360 -15.54 8.95 -10.60
N ILE A 361 -16.08 9.04 -9.37
CA ILE A 361 -17.41 8.51 -9.03
C ILE A 361 -18.36 9.70 -8.79
N PRO A 362 -18.95 10.25 -9.87
CA PRO A 362 -19.82 11.43 -9.77
C PRO A 362 -21.16 11.09 -9.12
N LEU A 363 -21.89 12.12 -8.66
CA LEU A 363 -23.23 11.98 -8.08
C LEU A 363 -24.17 11.15 -8.95
N SER A 364 -24.12 11.32 -10.28
CA SER A 364 -24.94 10.53 -11.20
C SER A 364 -24.64 9.03 -11.19
N ALA A 365 -23.40 8.63 -10.87
CA ALA A 365 -23.06 7.22 -10.68
C ALA A 365 -23.60 6.70 -9.34
N LEU A 366 -23.52 7.51 -8.26
CA LEU A 366 -24.10 7.17 -6.95
C LEU A 366 -25.62 7.00 -7.06
N GLU A 367 -26.30 7.88 -7.80
CA GLU A 367 -27.74 7.78 -8.08
C GLU A 367 -28.12 6.51 -8.85
N ALA A 368 -27.27 6.06 -9.77
CA ALA A 368 -27.53 4.88 -10.58
C ALA A 368 -27.27 3.55 -9.85
N LEU A 369 -26.43 3.54 -8.80
CA LEU A 369 -26.07 2.32 -8.05
C LEU A 369 -27.30 1.66 -7.41
N PRO A 370 -27.34 0.31 -7.36
CA PRO A 370 -28.34 -0.44 -6.59
C PRO A 370 -28.25 -0.15 -5.08
N GLU A 371 -29.36 -0.41 -4.39
CA GLU A 371 -29.42 -0.40 -2.91
C GLU A 371 -28.31 -1.28 -2.30
N ASN A 372 -27.66 -0.78 -1.25
CA ASN A 372 -26.54 -1.42 -0.54
C ASN A 372 -25.28 -1.68 -1.39
N ALA A 373 -25.14 -1.10 -2.57
CA ALA A 373 -23.90 -1.17 -3.32
C ALA A 373 -22.74 -0.55 -2.52
N ILE A 374 -21.53 -1.08 -2.74
CA ILE A 374 -20.31 -0.65 -2.07
C ILE A 374 -19.59 0.36 -2.96
N VAL A 375 -19.11 1.44 -2.36
CA VAL A 375 -18.28 2.46 -3.02
C VAL A 375 -16.97 2.58 -2.23
N THR A 376 -15.84 2.49 -2.92
CA THR A 376 -14.51 2.56 -2.30
C THR A 376 -13.47 3.12 -3.27
N VAL A 377 -12.35 3.58 -2.71
CA VAL A 377 -11.21 4.13 -3.46
C VAL A 377 -9.97 3.30 -3.16
N ALA A 378 -9.21 2.97 -4.19
CA ALA A 378 -7.98 2.21 -4.08
C ALA A 378 -6.78 3.14 -4.24
N GLY A 379 -6.06 3.42 -3.14
CA GLY A 379 -4.81 4.18 -3.14
C GLY A 379 -4.90 5.59 -3.74
N GLY A 380 -6.07 6.22 -3.66
CA GLY A 380 -6.41 7.42 -4.42
C GLY A 380 -6.16 8.75 -3.73
N VAL A 381 -6.90 9.75 -4.19
CA VAL A 381 -6.90 11.09 -3.61
C VAL A 381 -8.27 11.41 -3.02
N VAL A 382 -8.29 12.35 -2.08
CA VAL A 382 -9.55 12.88 -1.53
C VAL A 382 -10.41 13.45 -2.66
N GLY A 383 -11.71 13.15 -2.63
CA GLY A 383 -12.69 13.69 -3.59
C GLY A 383 -12.84 12.87 -4.89
N GLU A 384 -12.28 11.64 -4.98
CA GLU A 384 -12.62 10.74 -6.10
C GLU A 384 -14.13 10.39 -6.12
N VAL A 385 -14.74 10.28 -4.93
CA VAL A 385 -16.19 10.13 -4.77
C VAL A 385 -16.81 11.50 -4.47
N GLU A 386 -17.83 11.90 -5.21
CA GLU A 386 -18.52 13.19 -5.02
C GLU A 386 -19.46 13.18 -3.80
N VAL A 387 -18.90 12.92 -2.61
CA VAL A 387 -19.66 12.88 -1.35
C VAL A 387 -20.22 14.26 -0.99
N GLU A 388 -19.43 15.33 -1.13
CA GLU A 388 -19.87 16.70 -0.83
C GLU A 388 -21.02 17.13 -1.75
N GLN A 389 -20.95 16.79 -3.04
CA GLN A 389 -22.01 17.06 -4.01
C GLN A 389 -23.27 16.27 -3.67
N ALA A 390 -23.13 15.01 -3.21
CA ALA A 390 -24.26 14.22 -2.74
C ALA A 390 -24.93 14.87 -1.51
N LEU A 391 -24.14 15.29 -0.51
CA LEU A 391 -24.66 16.00 0.66
C LEU A 391 -25.35 17.30 0.28
N ALA A 392 -24.79 18.08 -0.65
CA ALA A 392 -25.41 19.30 -1.17
C ALA A 392 -26.72 19.01 -1.94
N ALA A 393 -26.86 17.82 -2.53
CA ALA A 393 -28.08 17.35 -3.19
C ALA A 393 -29.13 16.76 -2.21
N GLY A 394 -28.88 16.82 -0.89
CA GLY A 394 -29.82 16.37 0.13
C GLY A 394 -29.63 14.92 0.56
N TRP A 395 -28.54 14.27 0.16
CA TRP A 395 -28.16 12.98 0.73
C TRP A 395 -27.70 13.16 2.18
N THR A 396 -27.69 12.08 2.93
CA THR A 396 -27.21 12.07 4.32
C THR A 396 -26.12 11.04 4.49
N LEU A 397 -25.13 11.36 5.34
CA LEU A 397 -24.05 10.44 5.73
C LEU A 397 -24.23 10.07 7.19
N SER A 398 -24.18 8.78 7.51
CA SER A 398 -24.28 8.27 8.88
C SER A 398 -23.38 7.07 9.09
N GLU A 399 -22.97 6.84 10.34
CA GLU A 399 -22.21 5.66 10.71
C GLU A 399 -23.05 4.38 10.53
N ALA A 400 -22.40 3.28 10.10
CA ALA A 400 -23.07 2.01 9.85
C ALA A 400 -22.78 0.92 10.91
N GLY A 401 -22.25 1.32 12.07
CA GLY A 401 -21.90 0.41 13.17
C GLY A 401 -20.46 -0.15 13.09
N ASP A 402 -19.84 -0.11 11.92
CA ASP A 402 -18.42 -0.34 11.70
C ASP A 402 -17.76 1.03 11.42
N PRO A 403 -16.65 1.40 12.08
CA PRO A 403 -16.01 2.70 11.89
C PRO A 403 -15.51 2.93 10.45
N HIS A 404 -15.24 1.86 9.73
CA HIS A 404 -14.76 1.88 8.35
C HIS A 404 -15.89 1.95 7.30
N VAL A 405 -17.16 1.92 7.72
CA VAL A 405 -18.33 1.92 6.82
C VAL A 405 -19.26 3.06 7.16
N GLN A 406 -19.51 3.94 6.21
CA GLN A 406 -20.55 4.95 6.29
C GLN A 406 -21.72 4.56 5.38
N ARG A 407 -22.91 4.92 5.82
CA ARG A 407 -24.13 4.81 5.02
C ARG A 407 -24.42 6.14 4.37
N LEU A 408 -24.35 6.18 3.05
CA LEU A 408 -24.69 7.34 2.22
C LEU A 408 -26.11 7.12 1.68
N THR A 409 -27.09 7.88 2.16
CA THR A 409 -28.52 7.69 1.88
C THR A 409 -29.09 8.84 1.08
N ASP A 410 -29.73 8.53 -0.04
CA ASP A 410 -30.36 9.52 -0.91
C ASP A 410 -31.71 10.05 -0.34
N PRO A 411 -32.28 11.13 -0.90
CA PRO A 411 -33.56 11.67 -0.44
C PRO A 411 -34.77 10.72 -0.57
N THR A 412 -34.64 9.62 -1.33
CA THR A 412 -35.70 8.60 -1.48
C THR A 412 -35.59 7.48 -0.42
N GLY A 413 -34.50 7.43 0.33
CA GLY A 413 -34.23 6.43 1.33
C GLY A 413 -33.34 5.28 0.83
N LYS A 414 -32.89 5.30 -0.44
CA LYS A 414 -31.90 4.34 -0.95
C LYS A 414 -30.54 4.59 -0.30
N SER A 415 -29.90 3.55 0.21
CA SER A 415 -28.61 3.64 0.90
C SER A 415 -27.52 2.91 0.16
N LEU A 416 -26.31 3.50 0.15
CA LEU A 416 -25.06 2.90 -0.32
C LEU A 416 -24.11 2.69 0.87
N ARG A 417 -23.17 1.79 0.75
CA ARG A 417 -22.08 1.59 1.72
C ARG A 417 -20.82 2.26 1.18
N LEU A 418 -20.44 3.38 1.76
CA LEU A 418 -19.19 4.07 1.46
C LEU A 418 -18.11 3.57 2.42
N LEU A 419 -17.01 3.03 1.90
CA LEU A 419 -15.90 2.59 2.74
C LEU A 419 -14.92 3.74 2.92
N GLU A 420 -14.39 3.88 4.16
CA GLU A 420 -13.37 4.88 4.54
C GLU A 420 -13.71 6.30 4.07
N LYS A 421 -14.98 6.69 4.16
CA LYS A 421 -15.45 8.02 3.72
C LYS A 421 -15.08 8.38 2.28
N GLY A 422 -14.65 7.39 1.47
CA GLY A 422 -14.17 7.57 0.10
C GLY A 422 -12.69 7.93 -0.01
N GLU A 423 -11.92 7.66 1.02
CA GLU A 423 -10.45 7.76 1.01
C GLU A 423 -9.78 6.44 0.61
N GLY A 424 -8.45 6.43 0.46
CA GLY A 424 -7.69 5.27 0.00
C GLY A 424 -7.66 4.12 1.00
N ILE A 425 -8.46 3.09 0.74
CA ILE A 425 -8.80 2.03 1.68
C ILE A 425 -7.62 1.21 2.22
N ASN A 426 -6.56 1.04 1.43
CA ASN A 426 -5.44 0.18 1.76
C ASN A 426 -4.55 0.70 2.89
N TYR A 427 -4.53 2.00 3.13
CA TYR A 427 -3.75 2.63 4.20
C TYR A 427 -4.59 3.30 5.28
N THR A 428 -5.85 3.69 5.02
CA THR A 428 -6.73 4.25 6.07
C THR A 428 -7.32 3.18 6.99
N ALA A 429 -7.59 1.98 6.44
CA ALA A 429 -8.14 0.84 7.18
C ALA A 429 -7.22 -0.38 7.23
N GLY A 430 -6.15 -0.41 6.43
CA GLY A 430 -5.19 -1.50 6.35
C GLY A 430 -3.76 -1.08 6.72
N GLU A 431 -2.83 -2.02 6.71
CA GLU A 431 -1.40 -1.75 6.92
C GLU A 431 -0.67 -1.31 5.63
N GLY A 432 -1.41 -0.86 4.61
CA GLY A 432 -0.82 -0.53 3.32
C GLY A 432 -0.31 -1.75 2.54
N ASN A 433 0.61 -1.50 1.62
CA ASN A 433 1.12 -2.52 0.73
C ASN A 433 2.00 -3.56 1.45
N PRO A 434 2.08 -4.80 0.92
CA PRO A 434 2.90 -5.87 1.49
C PRO A 434 4.36 -5.47 1.73
N ILE A 435 4.97 -6.08 2.74
CA ILE A 435 6.32 -5.71 3.20
C ILE A 435 7.35 -5.80 2.07
N GLU A 436 7.34 -6.86 1.27
CA GLU A 436 8.31 -7.04 0.19
C GLU A 436 8.14 -6.02 -0.94
N ILE A 437 6.94 -5.54 -1.11
CA ILE A 437 6.64 -4.45 -2.05
C ILE A 437 7.21 -3.13 -1.52
N MET A 438 6.95 -2.81 -0.26
CA MET A 438 7.48 -1.60 0.36
C MET A 438 9.00 -1.66 0.51
N ASP A 439 9.59 -2.85 0.69
CA ASP A 439 11.04 -3.02 0.67
C ASP A 439 11.66 -2.59 -0.67
N MET A 440 11.01 -2.91 -1.80
CA MET A 440 11.44 -2.40 -3.11
C MET A 440 11.20 -0.89 -3.25
N SER A 441 10.02 -0.40 -2.87
CA SER A 441 9.69 1.04 -2.94
C SER A 441 10.67 1.86 -2.11
N PHE A 442 10.97 1.46 -0.89
CA PHE A 442 11.93 2.16 -0.05
C PHE A 442 13.38 1.96 -0.54
N GLY A 443 13.69 0.83 -1.17
CA GLY A 443 14.94 0.69 -1.92
C GLY A 443 15.08 1.77 -3.01
N VAL A 444 13.99 2.10 -3.72
CA VAL A 444 13.95 3.19 -4.70
C VAL A 444 14.09 4.57 -4.02
N GLN A 445 13.42 4.79 -2.88
CA GLN A 445 13.56 6.03 -2.11
C GLN A 445 15.01 6.24 -1.64
N VAL A 446 15.65 5.20 -1.14
CA VAL A 446 17.08 5.26 -0.75
C VAL A 446 17.99 5.46 -1.97
N ALA A 447 17.65 4.88 -3.13
CA ALA A 447 18.37 5.15 -4.37
C ALA A 447 18.21 6.61 -4.82
N ALA A 448 17.01 7.19 -4.71
CA ALA A 448 16.77 8.61 -4.97
C ALA A 448 17.55 9.50 -4.00
N LEU A 449 17.53 9.18 -2.70
CA LEU A 449 18.35 9.88 -1.71
C LEU A 449 19.85 9.76 -2.04
N THR A 450 20.31 8.62 -2.55
CA THR A 450 21.70 8.42 -3.00
C THR A 450 22.08 9.38 -4.11
N GLU A 451 21.22 9.52 -5.13
CA GLU A 451 21.44 10.48 -6.23
C GLU A 451 21.51 11.92 -5.71
N LEU A 452 20.63 12.30 -4.79
CA LEU A 452 20.62 13.62 -4.18
C LEU A 452 21.88 13.88 -3.33
N LEU A 453 22.32 12.90 -2.54
CA LEU A 453 23.52 13.01 -1.69
C LEU A 453 24.82 13.09 -2.50
N THR A 454 24.89 12.40 -3.63
CA THR A 454 26.13 12.27 -4.42
C THR A 454 26.20 13.24 -5.59
N ARG A 455 25.06 13.59 -6.19
CA ARG A 455 24.97 14.38 -7.41
C ARG A 455 23.99 15.55 -7.33
N GLY A 456 23.38 15.79 -6.16
CA GLY A 456 22.36 16.83 -6.00
C GLY A 456 22.84 18.23 -6.43
N GLU A 457 24.12 18.56 -6.23
CA GLU A 457 24.70 19.83 -6.65
C GLU A 457 24.84 19.98 -8.19
N GLU A 458 24.83 18.84 -8.92
CA GLU A 458 24.88 18.85 -10.40
C GLU A 458 23.46 18.95 -11.00
N LEU A 459 22.42 18.66 -10.22
CA LEU A 459 21.05 18.69 -10.67
C LEU A 459 20.46 20.10 -10.60
N SER A 460 19.86 20.55 -11.68
CA SER A 460 19.09 21.80 -11.66
C SER A 460 17.82 21.66 -10.81
N PRO A 461 17.30 22.76 -10.24
CA PRO A 461 15.96 22.75 -9.67
C PRO A 461 14.93 22.22 -10.68
N GLY A 462 14.06 21.32 -10.24
CA GLY A 462 13.05 20.69 -11.09
C GLY A 462 12.85 19.21 -10.81
N LEU A 463 11.95 18.60 -11.57
CA LEU A 463 11.62 17.17 -11.47
C LEU A 463 12.58 16.35 -12.33
N HIS A 464 13.18 15.32 -11.75
CA HIS A 464 14.14 14.42 -12.39
C HIS A 464 13.70 12.96 -12.23
N ASN A 465 13.95 12.15 -13.25
CA ASN A 465 13.77 10.70 -13.14
C ASN A 465 14.95 10.06 -12.39
N LEU A 466 14.68 8.98 -11.67
CA LEU A 466 15.74 8.13 -11.14
C LEU A 466 16.54 7.53 -12.31
N PRO A 467 17.89 7.54 -12.28
CA PRO A 467 18.70 6.91 -13.33
C PRO A 467 18.36 5.42 -13.48
N HIS A 468 18.27 4.94 -14.71
CA HIS A 468 17.96 3.53 -14.99
C HIS A 468 18.89 2.53 -14.27
N GLN A 469 20.19 2.87 -14.14
CA GLN A 469 21.13 2.01 -13.43
C GLN A 469 20.80 1.86 -11.94
N ALA A 470 20.28 2.92 -11.30
CA ALA A 470 19.85 2.89 -9.90
C ALA A 470 18.59 2.06 -9.75
N ASP A 471 17.60 2.22 -10.64
CA ASP A 471 16.38 1.42 -10.69
C ASP A 471 16.69 -0.08 -10.92
N ASP A 472 17.56 -0.40 -11.89
CA ASP A 472 18.03 -1.76 -12.15
C ASP A 472 18.76 -2.38 -10.94
N ALA A 473 19.50 -1.58 -10.17
CA ALA A 473 20.21 -2.05 -8.98
C ALA A 473 19.24 -2.47 -7.86
N VAL A 474 18.14 -1.72 -7.67
CA VAL A 474 17.07 -2.08 -6.75
C VAL A 474 16.40 -3.39 -7.19
N SER A 475 16.07 -3.51 -8.48
CA SER A 475 15.45 -4.73 -9.04
C SER A 475 16.34 -5.96 -8.86
N ARG A 476 17.67 -5.83 -9.05
CA ARG A 476 18.63 -6.93 -8.81
C ARG A 476 18.67 -7.33 -7.35
N ALA A 477 18.74 -6.35 -6.44
CA ALA A 477 18.72 -6.61 -4.99
C ALA A 477 17.44 -7.34 -4.58
N ALA A 478 16.29 -6.95 -5.14
CA ALA A 478 15.01 -7.62 -4.89
C ALA A 478 15.02 -9.07 -5.43
N LEU A 479 15.53 -9.30 -6.64
CA LEU A 479 15.67 -10.64 -7.20
C LEU A 479 16.61 -11.52 -6.38
N ASP A 480 17.71 -10.96 -5.86
CA ASP A 480 18.66 -11.69 -5.02
C ASP A 480 18.04 -12.00 -3.65
N ALA A 481 17.30 -11.08 -3.06
CA ALA A 481 16.55 -11.31 -1.82
C ALA A 481 15.51 -12.43 -2.00
N LEU A 482 14.76 -12.40 -3.13
CA LEU A 482 13.83 -13.46 -3.47
C LEU A 482 14.50 -14.82 -3.73
N ARG A 483 15.77 -14.87 -4.08
CA ARG A 483 16.55 -16.11 -4.27
C ARG A 483 17.21 -16.62 -3.01
N GLY A 484 17.10 -15.90 -1.88
CA GLY A 484 17.80 -16.25 -0.64
C GLY A 484 19.31 -16.14 -0.71
N THR A 485 19.85 -15.52 -1.75
CA THR A 485 21.27 -15.23 -1.89
C THR A 485 21.56 -13.86 -1.29
N SER A 486 21.49 -13.70 0.01
CA SER A 486 22.21 -12.60 0.64
C SER A 486 23.69 -12.92 0.51
N ASN A 487 24.35 -12.41 -0.51
CA ASN A 487 25.78 -12.35 -0.56
C ASN A 487 26.26 -11.48 0.61
N ALA A 488 26.56 -12.13 1.74
CA ALA A 488 27.47 -11.61 2.71
C ALA A 488 28.85 -11.59 2.03
N GLN A 489 29.18 -10.53 1.32
CA GLN A 489 30.53 -10.12 0.96
C GLN A 489 30.71 -8.63 1.25
#